data_c4f9e7b243ea1b01f6967e26d2558d80
#
_entry.id   c4f9e7b243ea1b01f6967e26d2558d80
#
_cell.length_a   1.000
_cell.length_b   1.000
_cell.length_c   1.000
_cell.angle_alpha   90.00
_cell.angle_beta   90.00
_cell.angle_gamma   90.00
#
_symmetry.space_group_name_H-M   'P 1'
#
loop_
_entity.id
_entity.type
_entity.pdbx_description
1 polymer ?
#
loop_
_entity_poly.entity_id
_entity_poly.type
_entity_poly.pdbx_seq_one_letter_code
_entity_poly.pdbx_strand_id
1 'polypeptide(L)'
;MYDRPTLTELLQSARDHLETRILPLTRNTHHQLYFQTLVAINVMKIAEREYNIRPYHLRSEWTRLHRVMGQDMPTIDNDDDLEVAIQQANTRLCQRIRDGEFDTDYALFQHLKARTMAQLEVANPKFLQALHAEDAS
;
A
#
# COMPACT_ATOMS: atom_id res chain seq x y z
N MET A 1 -18.89 14.30 -14.78
CA MET A 1 -18.06 14.09 -13.56
C MET A 1 -18.97 13.69 -12.43
N TYR A 2 -18.66 12.63 -11.75
CA TYR A 2 -19.46 12.16 -10.63
C TYR A 2 -18.86 12.71 -9.33
N ASP A 3 -19.53 13.70 -8.75
CA ASP A 3 -19.06 14.29 -7.51
C ASP A 3 -19.41 13.43 -6.30
N ARG A 4 -20.49 12.64 -6.37
CA ARG A 4 -20.92 11.70 -5.33
C ARG A 4 -21.82 10.59 -5.88
N PRO A 5 -21.83 9.40 -5.26
CA PRO A 5 -20.94 8.97 -4.18
C PRO A 5 -19.50 8.74 -4.67
N THR A 6 -18.53 9.00 -3.80
CA THR A 6 -17.11 8.69 -4.05
C THR A 6 -16.86 7.18 -3.91
N LEU A 7 -15.72 6.69 -4.43
CA LEU A 7 -15.32 5.29 -4.25
C LEU A 7 -15.23 4.92 -2.75
N THR A 8 -14.67 5.81 -1.95
CA THR A 8 -14.58 5.63 -0.48
C THR A 8 -15.96 5.50 0.15
N GLU A 9 -16.91 6.35 -0.22
CA GLU A 9 -18.29 6.29 0.28
C GLU A 9 -19.00 4.99 -0.14
N LEU A 10 -18.78 4.51 -1.37
CA LEU A 10 -19.33 3.23 -1.85
C LEU A 10 -18.76 2.04 -1.07
N LEU A 11 -17.44 1.97 -0.91
CA LEU A 11 -16.78 0.91 -0.15
C LEU A 11 -17.22 0.92 1.32
N GLN A 12 -17.32 2.10 1.93
CA GLN A 12 -17.77 2.25 3.30
C GLN A 12 -19.22 1.80 3.47
N SER A 13 -20.11 2.16 2.56
CA SER A 13 -21.50 1.74 2.59
C SER A 13 -21.65 0.22 2.51
N ALA A 14 -20.93 -0.43 1.60
CA ALA A 14 -20.92 -1.89 1.48
C ALA A 14 -20.37 -2.57 2.74
N ARG A 15 -19.27 -2.04 3.28
CA ARG A 15 -18.65 -2.53 4.51
C ARG A 15 -19.60 -2.39 5.72
N ASP A 16 -20.23 -1.25 5.89
CA ASP A 16 -21.17 -1.00 6.97
C ASP A 16 -22.36 -1.98 6.92
N HIS A 17 -22.86 -2.28 5.73
CA HIS A 17 -23.90 -3.28 5.54
C HIS A 17 -23.46 -4.66 6.03
N LEU A 18 -22.26 -5.10 5.63
CA LEU A 18 -21.72 -6.40 6.07
C LEU A 18 -21.49 -6.44 7.58
N GLU A 19 -20.94 -5.39 8.18
CA GLU A 19 -20.66 -5.31 9.62
C GLU A 19 -21.93 -5.28 10.47
N THR A 20 -22.94 -4.52 10.04
CA THR A 20 -24.13 -4.25 10.86
C THR A 20 -25.29 -5.20 10.60
N ARG A 21 -25.40 -5.77 9.41
CA ARG A 21 -26.55 -6.60 9.00
C ARG A 21 -26.18 -8.07 8.81
N ILE A 22 -25.03 -8.37 8.23
CA ILE A 22 -24.67 -9.75 7.85
C ILE A 22 -23.85 -10.42 8.97
N LEU A 23 -22.83 -9.75 9.47
CA LEU A 23 -21.93 -10.31 10.47
C LEU A 23 -22.64 -10.79 11.74
N PRO A 24 -23.58 -10.02 12.36
CA PRO A 24 -24.30 -10.49 13.53
C PRO A 24 -25.16 -11.75 13.29
N LEU A 25 -25.70 -11.91 12.08
CA LEU A 25 -26.51 -13.08 11.73
C LEU A 25 -25.70 -14.36 11.61
N THR A 26 -24.42 -14.26 11.25
CA THR A 26 -23.54 -15.42 10.97
C THR A 26 -22.70 -15.82 12.18
N ARG A 27 -22.53 -14.94 13.14
CA ARG A 27 -21.59 -15.09 14.27
C ARG A 27 -21.79 -16.40 15.05
N ASN A 28 -23.02 -16.76 15.35
CA ASN A 28 -23.36 -17.92 16.18
C ASN A 28 -23.97 -19.10 15.39
N THR A 29 -24.17 -18.93 14.08
CA THR A 29 -24.87 -19.92 13.24
C THR A 29 -24.00 -20.52 12.14
N HIS A 30 -23.07 -19.74 11.57
CA HIS A 30 -22.23 -20.15 10.43
C HIS A 30 -20.80 -19.63 10.58
N HIS A 31 -19.95 -20.37 11.30
CA HIS A 31 -18.57 -19.94 11.58
C HIS A 31 -17.75 -19.67 10.33
N GLN A 32 -17.88 -20.50 9.29
CA GLN A 32 -17.17 -20.29 8.04
C GLN A 32 -17.62 -19.02 7.31
N LEU A 33 -18.92 -18.79 7.25
CA LEU A 33 -19.48 -17.59 6.63
C LEU A 33 -19.14 -16.33 7.43
N TYR A 34 -19.16 -16.42 8.74
CA TYR A 34 -18.69 -15.35 9.64
C TYR A 34 -17.24 -14.96 9.33
N PHE A 35 -16.33 -15.94 9.25
CA PHE A 35 -14.92 -15.72 8.93
C PHE A 35 -14.75 -15.12 7.54
N GLN A 36 -15.43 -15.66 6.52
CA GLN A 36 -15.39 -15.14 5.15
C GLN A 36 -15.89 -13.69 5.07
N THR A 37 -16.91 -13.35 5.84
CA THR A 37 -17.43 -11.97 5.91
C THR A 37 -16.42 -11.02 6.54
N LEU A 38 -15.73 -11.44 7.61
CA LEU A 38 -14.63 -10.65 8.19
C LEU A 38 -13.49 -10.41 7.19
N VAL A 39 -13.14 -11.43 6.42
CA VAL A 39 -12.12 -11.31 5.35
C VAL A 39 -12.58 -10.32 4.29
N ALA A 40 -13.83 -10.39 3.83
CA ALA A 40 -14.38 -9.46 2.84
C ALA A 40 -14.36 -8.01 3.34
N ILE A 41 -14.74 -7.78 4.59
CA ILE A 41 -14.68 -6.46 5.24
C ILE A 41 -13.24 -5.94 5.26
N ASN A 42 -12.27 -6.79 5.62
CA ASN A 42 -10.85 -6.41 5.67
C ASN A 42 -10.30 -6.08 4.27
N VAL A 43 -10.66 -6.86 3.26
CA VAL A 43 -10.28 -6.59 1.86
C VAL A 43 -10.79 -5.22 1.40
N MET A 44 -12.02 -4.86 1.74
CA MET A 44 -12.57 -3.53 1.42
C MET A 44 -11.81 -2.40 2.13
N LYS A 45 -11.41 -2.61 3.39
CA LYS A 45 -10.58 -1.64 4.13
C LYS A 45 -9.21 -1.45 3.50
N ILE A 46 -8.58 -2.53 3.02
CA ILE A 46 -7.31 -2.47 2.30
C ILE A 46 -7.46 -1.68 0.99
N ALA A 47 -8.49 -2.00 0.20
CA ALA A 47 -8.76 -1.32 -1.07
C ALA A 47 -8.99 0.18 -0.88
N GLU A 48 -9.74 0.56 0.15
CA GLU A 48 -10.00 1.96 0.49
C GLU A 48 -8.70 2.70 0.87
N ARG A 49 -7.85 2.09 1.70
CA ARG A 49 -6.56 2.68 2.07
C ARG A 49 -5.65 2.83 0.85
N GLU A 50 -5.53 1.79 0.04
CA GLU A 50 -4.71 1.83 -1.18
C GLU A 50 -5.16 2.95 -2.12
N TYR A 51 -6.46 3.02 -2.39
CA TYR A 51 -7.01 4.05 -3.27
C TYR A 51 -6.68 5.48 -2.78
N ASN A 52 -6.83 5.73 -1.48
CA ASN A 52 -6.62 7.05 -0.92
C ASN A 52 -5.15 7.46 -0.82
N ILE A 53 -4.24 6.50 -0.58
CA ILE A 53 -2.83 6.79 -0.29
C ILE A 53 -1.90 6.54 -1.49
N ARG A 54 -2.36 5.80 -2.51
CA ARG A 54 -1.58 5.42 -3.69
C ARG A 54 -0.87 6.60 -4.36
N PRO A 55 -1.54 7.73 -4.65
CA PRO A 55 -0.87 8.85 -5.32
C PRO A 55 0.34 9.37 -4.53
N TYR A 56 0.22 9.45 -3.21
CA TYR A 56 1.31 9.86 -2.32
C TYR A 56 2.45 8.83 -2.33
N HIS A 57 2.14 7.55 -2.20
CA HIS A 57 3.14 6.47 -2.21
C HIS A 57 3.93 6.43 -3.52
N LEU A 58 3.25 6.54 -4.67
CA LEU A 58 3.91 6.55 -5.98
C LEU A 58 4.91 7.70 -6.11
N ARG A 59 4.52 8.91 -5.71
CA ARG A 59 5.39 10.09 -5.80
C ARG A 59 6.57 10.00 -4.84
N SER A 60 6.34 9.52 -3.64
CA SER A 60 7.40 9.31 -2.64
C SER A 60 8.39 8.25 -3.11
N GLU A 61 7.92 7.12 -3.66
CA GLU A 61 8.79 6.08 -4.20
C GLU A 61 9.60 6.57 -5.39
N TRP A 62 8.98 7.32 -6.31
CA TRP A 62 9.67 7.92 -7.45
C TRP A 62 10.79 8.85 -7.03
N THR A 63 10.54 9.70 -6.04
CA THR A 63 11.56 10.60 -5.49
C THR A 63 12.72 9.83 -4.86
N ARG A 64 12.45 8.76 -4.11
CA ARG A 64 13.48 7.93 -3.51
C ARG A 64 14.30 7.16 -4.56
N LEU A 65 13.64 6.60 -5.58
CA LEU A 65 14.31 5.94 -6.71
C LEU A 65 15.27 6.87 -7.45
N HIS A 66 14.85 8.10 -7.67
CA HIS A 66 15.67 9.16 -8.25
C HIS A 66 17.00 9.33 -7.50
N ARG A 67 16.91 9.42 -6.17
CA ARG A 67 18.12 9.57 -5.32
C ARG A 67 19.00 8.34 -5.33
N VAL A 68 18.42 7.16 -5.18
CA VAL A 68 19.16 5.89 -5.10
C VAL A 68 19.86 5.59 -6.43
N MET A 69 19.19 5.81 -7.53
CA MET A 69 19.75 5.53 -8.87
C MET A 69 20.74 6.60 -9.36
N GLY A 70 20.74 7.78 -8.74
CA GLY A 70 21.64 8.88 -9.11
C GLY A 70 21.43 9.41 -10.52
N GLN A 71 20.23 9.31 -11.04
CA GLN A 71 19.86 9.74 -12.39
C GLN A 71 18.70 10.72 -12.33
N ASP A 72 18.73 11.71 -13.22
CA ASP A 72 17.57 12.56 -13.41
C ASP A 72 16.45 11.76 -14.09
N MET A 73 15.32 11.71 -13.42
CA MET A 73 14.14 11.02 -13.92
C MET A 73 13.08 12.03 -14.34
N PRO A 74 12.31 11.74 -15.39
CA PRO A 74 11.28 12.66 -15.87
C PRO A 74 10.19 12.89 -14.84
N THR A 75 9.57 14.06 -14.86
CA THR A 75 8.34 14.32 -14.13
C THR A 75 7.18 13.62 -14.82
N ILE A 76 6.41 12.83 -14.08
CA ILE A 76 5.26 12.07 -14.58
C ILE A 76 4.04 12.45 -13.75
N ASP A 77 3.05 13.04 -14.39
CA ASP A 77 1.85 13.56 -13.69
C ASP A 77 0.76 12.51 -13.51
N ASN A 78 0.60 11.62 -14.49
CA ASN A 78 -0.40 10.55 -14.43
C ASN A 78 0.06 9.41 -13.54
N ASP A 79 -0.78 8.99 -12.59
CA ASP A 79 -0.44 7.96 -11.61
C ASP A 79 -0.22 6.58 -12.24
N ASP A 80 -0.98 6.21 -13.27
CA ASP A 80 -0.82 4.92 -13.93
C ASP A 80 0.51 4.86 -14.73
N ASP A 81 0.85 5.94 -15.41
CA ASP A 81 2.13 6.08 -16.11
C ASP A 81 3.30 6.09 -15.11
N LEU A 82 3.12 6.73 -13.97
CA LEU A 82 4.10 6.77 -12.88
C LEU A 82 4.33 5.36 -12.30
N GLU A 83 3.27 4.59 -12.09
CA GLU A 83 3.39 3.19 -11.63
C GLU A 83 4.19 2.33 -12.62
N VAL A 84 3.92 2.43 -13.91
CA VAL A 84 4.69 1.74 -14.96
C VAL A 84 6.16 2.16 -14.93
N ALA A 85 6.44 3.45 -14.82
CA ALA A 85 7.80 3.96 -14.74
C ALA A 85 8.54 3.46 -13.49
N ILE A 86 7.87 3.39 -12.34
CA ILE A 86 8.42 2.81 -11.10
C ILE A 86 8.76 1.34 -11.29
N GLN A 87 7.87 0.55 -11.90
CA GLN A 87 8.12 -0.87 -12.18
C GLN A 87 9.35 -1.07 -13.07
N GLN A 88 9.49 -0.25 -14.12
CA GLN A 88 10.66 -0.28 -15.00
C GLN A 88 11.94 0.13 -14.27
N ALA A 89 11.88 1.17 -13.45
CA ALA A 89 13.01 1.61 -12.64
C ALA A 89 13.42 0.54 -11.62
N ASN A 90 12.47 -0.11 -10.97
CA ASN A 90 12.73 -1.21 -10.05
C ASN A 90 13.39 -2.42 -10.75
N THR A 91 13.00 -2.73 -11.98
CA THR A 91 13.66 -3.78 -12.77
C THR A 91 15.13 -3.44 -13.02
N ARG A 92 15.44 -2.20 -13.40
CA ARG A 92 16.83 -1.73 -13.57
C ARG A 92 17.59 -1.74 -12.25
N LEU A 93 16.95 -1.31 -11.17
CA LEU A 93 17.55 -1.33 -9.82
C LEU A 93 17.92 -2.75 -9.38
N CYS A 94 17.02 -3.71 -9.58
CA CYS A 94 17.29 -5.13 -9.29
C CYS A 94 18.52 -5.65 -10.06
N GLN A 95 18.68 -5.27 -11.33
CA GLN A 95 19.85 -5.67 -12.11
C GLN A 95 21.13 -5.05 -11.53
N ARG A 96 21.12 -3.77 -11.21
CA ARG A 96 22.27 -3.08 -10.61
C ARG A 96 22.65 -3.66 -9.24
N ILE A 97 21.66 -4.08 -8.44
CA ILE A 97 21.91 -4.78 -7.16
C ILE A 97 22.63 -6.11 -7.43
N ARG A 98 22.18 -6.89 -8.41
CA ARG A 98 22.83 -8.16 -8.76
C ARG A 98 24.26 -7.96 -9.27
N ASP A 99 24.52 -6.85 -9.92
CA ASP A 99 25.86 -6.48 -10.42
C ASP A 99 26.80 -5.97 -9.30
N GLY A 100 26.30 -5.89 -8.05
CA GLY A 100 27.09 -5.51 -6.87
C GLY A 100 27.27 -4.01 -6.66
N GLU A 101 26.57 -3.15 -7.40
CA GLU A 101 26.74 -1.69 -7.30
C GLU A 101 26.35 -1.10 -5.95
N PHE A 102 25.50 -1.79 -5.20
CA PHE A 102 24.91 -1.32 -3.93
C PHE A 102 25.32 -2.12 -2.71
N ASP A 103 26.33 -2.97 -2.78
CA ASP A 103 26.70 -3.89 -1.70
C ASP A 103 27.03 -3.19 -0.37
N THR A 104 27.44 -1.93 -0.43
CA THR A 104 27.74 -1.11 0.76
C THR A 104 26.89 0.16 0.85
N ASP A 105 25.81 0.25 0.07
CA ASP A 105 25.01 1.45 -0.02
C ASP A 105 23.86 1.44 1.00
N TYR A 106 24.00 2.26 2.05
CA TYR A 106 22.99 2.43 3.07
C TYR A 106 21.71 3.14 2.56
N ALA A 107 21.83 4.00 1.53
CA ALA A 107 20.69 4.68 0.94
C ALA A 107 19.72 3.69 0.26
N LEU A 108 20.24 2.63 -0.37
CA LEU A 108 19.42 1.55 -0.90
C LEU A 108 18.64 0.85 0.21
N PHE A 109 19.29 0.51 1.32
CA PHE A 109 18.62 -0.12 2.47
C PHE A 109 17.47 0.75 2.99
N GLN A 110 17.70 2.05 3.15
CA GLN A 110 16.65 2.98 3.59
C GLN A 110 15.49 3.06 2.59
N HIS A 111 15.77 3.05 1.28
CA HIS A 111 14.74 3.02 0.25
C HIS A 111 13.88 1.77 0.34
N LEU A 112 14.49 0.59 0.47
CA LEU A 112 13.77 -0.68 0.58
C LEU A 112 12.93 -0.74 1.86
N LYS A 113 13.47 -0.25 2.97
CA LYS A 113 12.73 -0.12 4.23
C LYS A 113 11.51 0.78 4.08
N ALA A 114 11.66 1.96 3.50
CA ALA A 114 10.57 2.90 3.27
C ALA A 114 9.48 2.30 2.36
N ARG A 115 9.88 1.57 1.32
CA ARG A 115 8.94 0.88 0.43
C ARG A 115 8.13 -0.20 1.18
N THR A 116 8.80 -1.00 1.99
CA THR A 116 8.14 -2.03 2.81
C THR A 116 7.16 -1.41 3.80
N MET A 117 7.56 -0.31 4.45
CA MET A 117 6.68 0.42 5.37
C MET A 117 5.44 0.99 4.67
N ALA A 118 5.59 1.53 3.45
CA ALA A 118 4.47 1.99 2.64
C ALA A 118 3.49 0.86 2.29
N GLN A 119 4.00 -0.33 1.96
CA GLN A 119 3.16 -1.51 1.73
C GLN A 119 2.42 -1.95 2.99
N LEU A 120 3.08 -1.93 4.14
CA LEU A 120 2.46 -2.26 5.44
C LEU A 120 1.40 -1.25 5.85
N GLU A 121 1.58 0.02 5.54
CA GLU A 121 0.59 1.06 5.83
C GLU A 121 -0.76 0.77 5.16
N VAL A 122 -0.73 0.20 3.97
CA VAL A 122 -1.93 -0.23 3.24
C VAL A 122 -2.43 -1.58 3.74
N ALA A 123 -1.57 -2.60 3.78
CA ALA A 123 -1.96 -3.97 4.02
C ALA A 123 -2.22 -4.27 5.51
N ASN A 124 -1.41 -3.74 6.41
CA ASN A 124 -1.50 -4.02 7.85
C ASN A 124 -0.98 -2.85 8.70
N PRO A 125 -1.74 -1.74 8.79
CA PRO A 125 -1.31 -0.56 9.56
C PRO A 125 -1.14 -0.84 11.06
N LYS A 126 -1.86 -1.80 11.61
CA LYS A 126 -1.73 -2.20 13.04
C LYS A 126 -0.35 -2.80 13.33
N PHE A 127 0.17 -3.62 12.42
CA PHE A 127 1.51 -4.17 12.54
C PHE A 127 2.58 -3.06 12.51
N LEU A 128 2.42 -2.10 11.60
CA LEU A 128 3.33 -0.96 11.50
C LEU A 128 3.32 -0.11 12.78
N GLN A 129 2.16 0.13 13.37
CA GLN A 129 2.04 0.84 14.65
C GLN A 129 2.72 0.09 15.80
N ALA A 130 2.59 -1.25 15.85
CA ALA A 130 3.26 -2.10 16.85
C ALA A 130 4.79 -2.02 16.72
N LEU A 131 5.33 -2.06 15.50
CA LEU A 131 6.76 -1.88 15.26
C LEU A 131 7.28 -0.52 15.77
N HIS A 132 6.55 0.56 15.46
CA HIS A 132 6.93 1.90 15.93
C HIS A 132 6.88 2.03 17.45
N ALA A 133 5.96 1.35 18.13
CA ALA A 133 5.88 1.34 19.57
C ALA A 133 7.04 0.57 20.21
N GLU A 134 7.52 -0.52 19.59
CA GLU A 134 8.69 -1.27 20.03
C GLU A 134 9.99 -0.44 19.87
N ASP A 135 10.14 0.25 18.75
CA ASP A 135 11.29 1.10 18.47
C ASP A 135 11.37 2.31 19.42
N ALA A 136 10.24 2.76 19.97
CA ALA A 136 10.16 3.89 20.89
C ALA A 136 10.37 3.51 22.38
N SER A 137 10.39 2.23 22.69
CA SER A 137 10.60 1.71 24.05
C SER A 137 12.04 1.29 24.30
#